data_f0e7dce8f69917113b98f5e28daf6ac1
#
_entry.id   f0e7dce8f69917113b98f5e28daf6ac1
#
_cell.length_a   1.000
_cell.length_b   1.000
_cell.length_c   1.000
_cell.angle_alpha   90.00
_cell.angle_beta   90.00
_cell.angle_gamma   90.00
#
_symmetry.space_group_name_H-M   'P 1'
#
loop_
_entity.id
_entity.type
_entity.pdbx_description
1 polymer ?
#
loop_
_entity_poly.entity_id
_entity_poly.type
_entity_poly.pdbx_seq_one_letter_code
_entity_poly.pdbx_strand_id
1 'polypeptide(L)'
;MEDAIERLAEHVVNTNLSDIPNKAIQSAKTYVLDTIGVGLAGSTGPYVKELLNTYSLPSLPQVTSRVLGQNVKLNPADAALINGFQIHNSEFDCVHEEAVIHTMTVLLAVIFADADRRGGISGSKLLESAVLGVDVACNLGVACSS
;
A
#
# COMPACT_ATOMS: atom_id res chain seq x y z
N MET A 1 29.09 -14.87 -4.87
CA MET A 1 27.81 -15.17 -4.17
C MET A 1 26.91 -14.01 -4.56
N GLU A 2 25.86 -14.29 -5.28
CA GLU A 2 24.90 -13.27 -5.73
C GLU A 2 24.20 -12.68 -4.52
N ASP A 3 24.07 -11.35 -4.45
CA ASP A 3 23.46 -10.67 -3.32
C ASP A 3 21.94 -10.95 -3.30
N ALA A 4 21.39 -11.25 -2.14
CA ALA A 4 19.96 -11.48 -2.00
C ALA A 4 19.11 -10.26 -2.41
N ILE A 5 19.64 -9.04 -2.21
CA ILE A 5 19.00 -7.80 -2.63
C ILE A 5 18.96 -7.69 -4.15
N GLU A 6 20.04 -8.07 -4.84
CA GLU A 6 20.07 -8.08 -6.31
C GLU A 6 19.00 -9.02 -6.88
N ARG A 7 18.89 -10.23 -6.33
CA ARG A 7 17.86 -11.20 -6.74
C ARG A 7 16.43 -10.70 -6.51
N LEU A 8 16.16 -10.04 -5.38
CA LEU A 8 14.85 -9.42 -5.12
C LEU A 8 14.55 -8.29 -6.10
N ALA A 9 15.55 -7.45 -6.39
CA ALA A 9 15.40 -6.37 -7.36
C ALA A 9 15.15 -6.91 -8.77
N GLU A 10 15.90 -7.92 -9.20
CA GLU A 10 15.70 -8.61 -10.48
C GLU A 10 14.32 -9.25 -10.58
N HIS A 11 13.84 -9.89 -9.51
CA HIS A 11 12.50 -10.46 -9.45
C HIS A 11 11.44 -9.37 -9.70
N VAL A 12 11.52 -8.25 -9.02
CA VAL A 12 10.54 -7.15 -9.17
C VAL A 12 10.59 -6.52 -10.56
N VAL A 13 11.79 -6.32 -11.12
CA VAL A 13 11.97 -5.64 -12.42
C VAL A 13 11.58 -6.53 -13.59
N ASN A 14 11.83 -7.83 -13.50
CA ASN A 14 11.64 -8.77 -14.61
C ASN A 14 10.27 -9.47 -14.60
N THR A 15 9.50 -9.41 -13.49
CA THR A 15 8.19 -10.04 -13.41
C THR A 15 7.09 -9.12 -13.95
N ASN A 16 6.35 -9.57 -14.93
CA ASN A 16 5.18 -8.89 -15.48
C ASN A 16 3.89 -9.55 -14.98
N LEU A 17 2.77 -8.84 -15.13
CA LEU A 17 1.45 -9.38 -14.74
C LEU A 17 1.13 -10.74 -15.39
N SER A 18 1.60 -10.96 -16.63
CA SER A 18 1.42 -12.25 -17.36
C SER A 18 2.14 -13.43 -16.71
N ASP A 19 3.17 -13.17 -15.92
CA ASP A 19 4.00 -14.18 -15.27
C ASP A 19 3.41 -14.57 -13.90
N ILE A 20 2.48 -13.77 -13.40
CA ILE A 20 1.81 -13.96 -12.11
C ILE A 20 0.68 -14.97 -12.25
N PRO A 21 0.63 -16.04 -11.42
CA PRO A 21 -0.44 -17.01 -11.46
C PRO A 21 -1.82 -16.36 -11.27
N ASN A 22 -2.81 -16.79 -12.05
CA ASN A 22 -4.16 -16.21 -11.98
C ASN A 22 -4.77 -16.27 -10.57
N LYS A 23 -4.47 -17.32 -9.80
CA LYS A 23 -4.90 -17.42 -8.40
C LYS A 23 -4.36 -16.26 -7.55
N ALA A 24 -3.10 -15.88 -7.71
CA ALA A 24 -2.51 -14.74 -7.01
C ALA A 24 -3.16 -13.41 -7.42
N ILE A 25 -3.45 -13.24 -8.73
CA ILE A 25 -4.16 -12.06 -9.23
C ILE A 25 -5.57 -11.96 -8.62
N GLN A 26 -6.32 -13.07 -8.52
CA GLN A 26 -7.65 -13.06 -7.91
C GLN A 26 -7.58 -12.75 -6.40
N SER A 27 -6.60 -13.32 -5.69
CA SER A 27 -6.35 -12.99 -4.28
C SER A 27 -6.00 -11.50 -4.11
N ALA A 28 -5.13 -10.96 -4.95
CA ALA A 28 -4.78 -9.54 -4.92
C ALA A 28 -6.00 -8.64 -5.11
N LYS A 29 -6.92 -8.97 -6.04
CA LYS A 29 -8.18 -8.21 -6.19
C LYS A 29 -9.01 -8.21 -4.93
N THR A 30 -9.12 -9.36 -4.26
CA THR A 30 -9.85 -9.48 -3.00
C THR A 30 -9.20 -8.64 -1.90
N TYR A 31 -7.89 -8.75 -1.71
CA TYR A 31 -7.17 -7.98 -0.70
C TYR A 31 -7.16 -6.48 -0.98
N VAL A 32 -7.05 -6.06 -2.24
CA VAL A 32 -7.15 -4.64 -2.61
C VAL A 32 -8.54 -4.10 -2.26
N LEU A 33 -9.61 -4.84 -2.60
CA LEU A 33 -10.98 -4.43 -2.27
C LEU A 33 -11.21 -4.36 -0.77
N ASP A 34 -10.78 -5.37 -0.04
CA ASP A 34 -10.85 -5.43 1.42
C ASP A 34 -10.12 -4.24 2.06
N THR A 35 -8.88 -4.01 1.67
CA THR A 35 -8.05 -2.92 2.21
C THR A 35 -8.65 -1.53 1.94
N ILE A 36 -9.25 -1.32 0.75
CA ILE A 36 -10.01 -0.10 0.46
C ILE A 36 -11.20 0.03 1.41
N GLY A 37 -11.95 -1.03 1.61
CA GLY A 37 -13.10 -1.06 2.51
C GLY A 37 -12.72 -0.72 3.94
N VAL A 38 -11.67 -1.37 4.45
CA VAL A 38 -11.14 -1.13 5.80
C VAL A 38 -10.63 0.31 5.94
N GLY A 39 -9.89 0.81 4.95
CA GLY A 39 -9.39 2.19 4.94
C GLY A 39 -10.51 3.24 4.93
N LEU A 40 -11.57 3.00 4.16
CA LEU A 40 -12.76 3.87 4.17
C LEU A 40 -13.49 3.82 5.52
N ALA A 41 -13.66 2.65 6.11
CA ALA A 41 -14.24 2.50 7.44
C ALA A 41 -13.38 3.22 8.50
N GLY A 42 -12.05 3.07 8.42
CA GLY A 42 -11.11 3.71 9.32
C GLY A 42 -10.99 5.23 9.14
N SER A 43 -11.50 5.79 8.03
CA SER A 43 -11.40 7.23 7.72
C SER A 43 -12.11 8.14 8.73
N THR A 44 -13.04 7.60 9.49
CA THR A 44 -13.74 8.28 10.59
C THR A 44 -13.34 7.76 11.97
N GLY A 45 -12.32 6.93 12.02
CA GLY A 45 -11.80 6.32 13.23
C GLY A 45 -11.06 7.29 14.16
N PRO A 46 -10.68 6.82 15.36
CA PRO A 46 -9.96 7.62 16.33
C PRO A 46 -8.69 8.26 15.75
N TYR A 47 -8.39 9.48 16.16
CA TYR A 47 -7.18 10.25 15.85
C TYR A 47 -6.98 10.64 14.37
N VAL A 48 -7.84 10.22 13.43
CA VAL A 48 -7.73 10.60 12.01
C VAL A 48 -7.82 12.12 11.81
N LYS A 49 -8.75 12.77 12.52
CA LYS A 49 -8.93 14.22 12.44
C LYS A 49 -7.71 14.98 12.96
N GLU A 50 -7.11 14.51 14.03
CA GLU A 50 -5.91 15.08 14.64
C GLU A 50 -4.72 14.94 13.68
N LEU A 51 -4.55 13.79 13.06
CA LEU A 51 -3.52 13.57 12.05
C LEU A 51 -3.73 14.49 10.85
N LEU A 52 -4.94 14.56 10.31
CA LEU A 52 -5.25 15.46 9.19
C LEU A 52 -4.91 16.91 9.52
N ASN A 53 -5.24 17.38 10.71
CA ASN A 53 -4.92 18.73 11.16
C ASN A 53 -3.40 18.96 11.27
N THR A 54 -2.65 17.95 11.71
CA THR A 54 -1.19 18.04 11.86
C THR A 54 -0.49 18.13 10.50
N TYR A 55 -0.97 17.39 9.50
CA TYR A 55 -0.36 17.31 8.17
C TYR A 55 -1.00 18.26 7.14
N SER A 56 -2.06 18.99 7.51
CA SER A 56 -2.65 20.02 6.64
C SER A 56 -1.73 21.22 6.53
N LEU A 57 -1.18 21.42 5.34
CA LEU A 57 -0.29 22.55 5.05
C LEU A 57 -1.08 23.81 4.65
N PRO A 58 -0.57 25.01 4.93
CA PRO A 58 -1.19 26.27 4.51
C PRO A 58 -1.24 26.43 2.98
N SER A 59 -0.34 25.76 2.26
CA SER A 59 -0.30 25.71 0.81
C SER A 59 -0.04 24.30 0.33
N LEU A 60 -0.81 23.86 -0.67
CA LEU A 60 -0.60 22.54 -1.29
C LEU A 60 0.68 22.55 -2.14
N PRO A 61 1.51 21.51 -2.06
CA PRO A 61 2.61 21.31 -2.98
C PRO A 61 2.10 21.12 -4.43
N GLN A 62 2.98 21.29 -5.41
CA GLN A 62 2.63 21.09 -6.83
C GLN A 62 2.12 19.67 -7.12
N VAL A 63 2.61 18.70 -6.37
CA VAL A 63 2.23 17.29 -6.51
C VAL A 63 1.50 16.86 -5.24
N THR A 64 0.28 16.37 -5.41
CA THR A 64 -0.59 15.96 -4.30
C THR A 64 -1.18 14.59 -4.55
N SER A 65 -1.52 13.90 -3.45
CA SER A 65 -2.23 12.62 -3.44
C SER A 65 -3.45 12.70 -2.51
N ARG A 66 -4.48 11.93 -2.85
CA ARG A 66 -5.74 11.88 -2.10
C ARG A 66 -5.61 11.06 -0.82
N VAL A 67 -6.37 11.45 0.17
CA VAL A 67 -6.59 10.65 1.38
C VAL A 67 -7.94 9.94 1.26
N LEU A 68 -7.96 8.63 1.49
CA LEU A 68 -9.15 7.78 1.38
C LEU A 68 -10.28 8.30 2.27
N GLY A 69 -11.48 8.39 1.71
CA GLY A 69 -12.67 8.85 2.46
C GLY A 69 -12.64 10.30 2.91
N GLN A 70 -11.60 11.08 2.58
CA GLN A 70 -11.44 12.47 2.97
C GLN A 70 -11.50 13.39 1.75
N ASN A 71 -12.09 14.58 1.93
CA ASN A 71 -12.06 15.62 0.89
C ASN A 71 -10.80 16.49 1.02
N VAL A 72 -9.63 15.85 1.06
CA VAL A 72 -8.34 16.52 1.23
C VAL A 72 -7.29 15.88 0.35
N LYS A 73 -6.33 16.70 -0.08
CA LYS A 73 -5.11 16.26 -0.76
C LYS A 73 -3.91 16.74 0.03
N LEU A 74 -2.91 15.90 0.15
CA LEU A 74 -1.65 16.17 0.85
C LEU A 74 -0.47 15.88 -0.08
N ASN A 75 0.74 16.17 0.35
CA ASN A 75 1.89 15.64 -0.36
C ASN A 75 1.85 14.09 -0.35
N PRO A 76 2.46 13.40 -1.32
CA PRO A 76 2.31 11.95 -1.44
C PRO A 76 2.74 11.15 -0.20
N ALA A 77 3.77 11.59 0.50
CA ALA A 77 4.26 10.89 1.70
C ALA A 77 3.26 10.98 2.87
N ASP A 78 2.71 12.18 3.11
CA ASP A 78 1.72 12.40 4.17
C ASP A 78 0.39 11.71 3.83
N ALA A 79 -0.02 11.74 2.55
CA ALA A 79 -1.20 11.00 2.09
C ALA A 79 -1.03 9.48 2.31
N ALA A 80 0.14 8.93 1.99
CA ALA A 80 0.44 7.51 2.24
C ALA A 80 0.41 7.19 3.73
N LEU A 81 1.02 8.04 4.57
CA LEU A 81 1.02 7.86 6.03
C LEU A 81 -0.42 7.81 6.58
N ILE A 82 -1.25 8.79 6.21
CA ILE A 82 -2.63 8.87 6.73
C ILE A 82 -3.48 7.73 6.17
N ASN A 83 -3.32 7.37 4.89
CA ASN A 83 -4.01 6.21 4.32
C ASN A 83 -3.63 4.91 5.05
N GLY A 84 -2.34 4.68 5.31
CA GLY A 84 -1.89 3.54 6.09
C GLY A 84 -2.45 3.53 7.51
N PHE A 85 -2.44 4.68 8.18
CA PHE A 85 -3.05 4.83 9.50
C PHE A 85 -4.55 4.48 9.48
N GLN A 86 -5.32 4.99 8.51
CA GLN A 86 -6.75 4.69 8.37
C GLN A 86 -7.00 3.21 8.12
N ILE A 87 -6.19 2.56 7.27
CA ILE A 87 -6.31 1.13 6.98
C ILE A 87 -6.09 0.30 8.24
N HIS A 88 -5.10 0.66 9.07
CA HIS A 88 -4.75 -0.09 10.28
C HIS A 88 -5.52 0.33 11.54
N ASN A 89 -6.24 1.44 11.51
CA ASN A 89 -6.85 2.09 12.68
C ASN A 89 -7.74 1.17 13.54
N SER A 90 -8.36 0.17 12.93
CA SER A 90 -9.25 -0.77 13.63
C SER A 90 -8.66 -2.19 13.74
N GLU A 91 -7.42 -2.39 13.30
CA GLU A 91 -6.75 -3.71 13.25
C GLU A 91 -7.59 -4.79 12.52
N PHE A 92 -8.30 -4.38 11.48
CA PHE A 92 -9.17 -5.24 10.66
C PHE A 92 -8.53 -5.62 9.33
N ASP A 93 -7.38 -5.04 9.03
CA ASP A 93 -6.60 -5.28 7.84
C ASP A 93 -5.88 -6.64 7.89
N CYS A 94 -5.68 -7.23 6.71
CA CYS A 94 -5.10 -8.56 6.59
C CYS A 94 -3.66 -8.62 7.14
N VAL A 95 -3.32 -9.75 7.76
CA VAL A 95 -1.98 -10.05 8.27
C VAL A 95 -1.39 -11.28 7.57
N HIS A 96 -0.10 -11.27 7.32
CA HIS A 96 0.67 -12.46 6.97
C HIS A 96 1.23 -13.07 8.25
N GLU A 97 0.69 -14.20 8.67
CA GLU A 97 0.96 -14.79 10.00
C GLU A 97 2.44 -15.16 10.19
N GLU A 98 3.06 -15.77 9.20
CA GLU A 98 4.46 -16.21 9.30
C GLU A 98 5.45 -15.04 9.33
N ALA A 99 5.22 -14.00 8.52
CA ALA A 99 6.03 -12.79 8.49
C ALA A 99 5.64 -11.79 9.58
N VAL A 100 4.50 -11.98 10.25
CA VAL A 100 3.93 -11.10 11.29
C VAL A 100 3.82 -9.64 10.81
N ILE A 101 3.31 -9.43 9.59
CA ILE A 101 3.20 -8.10 8.98
C ILE A 101 1.83 -7.84 8.34
N HIS A 102 1.36 -6.61 8.45
CA HIS A 102 0.17 -6.08 7.77
C HIS A 102 0.57 -5.46 6.43
N THR A 103 0.93 -6.31 5.47
CA THR A 103 1.60 -5.88 4.23
C THR A 103 0.74 -4.94 3.39
N MET A 104 -0.55 -5.23 3.25
CA MET A 104 -1.45 -4.43 2.40
C MET A 104 -1.66 -3.01 2.92
N THR A 105 -1.60 -2.80 4.22
CA THR A 105 -1.70 -1.48 4.86
C THR A 105 -0.64 -0.53 4.33
N VAL A 106 0.60 -0.98 4.31
CA VAL A 106 1.73 -0.17 3.82
C VAL A 106 1.71 -0.07 2.31
N LEU A 107 1.55 -1.20 1.62
CA LEU A 107 1.66 -1.25 0.16
C LEU A 107 0.56 -0.45 -0.53
N LEU A 108 -0.70 -0.65 -0.16
CA LEU A 108 -1.79 0.00 -0.86
C LEU A 108 -1.80 1.51 -0.60
N ALA A 109 -1.44 1.93 0.61
CA ALA A 109 -1.29 3.34 0.94
C ALA A 109 -0.23 4.03 0.06
N VAL A 110 0.93 3.38 -0.15
CA VAL A 110 2.01 3.90 -1.01
C VAL A 110 1.63 3.83 -2.48
N ILE A 111 1.04 2.71 -2.95
CA ILE A 111 0.63 2.54 -4.35
C ILE A 111 -0.38 3.62 -4.75
N PHE A 112 -1.37 3.94 -3.90
CA PHE A 112 -2.35 4.99 -4.18
C PHE A 112 -1.72 6.38 -4.20
N ALA A 113 -0.84 6.66 -3.25
CA ALA A 113 -0.16 7.95 -3.21
C ALA A 113 0.75 8.16 -4.44
N ASP A 114 1.48 7.14 -4.86
CA ASP A 114 2.32 7.21 -6.06
C ASP A 114 1.49 7.23 -7.35
N ALA A 115 0.38 6.49 -7.39
CA ALA A 115 -0.55 6.55 -8.51
C ALA A 115 -1.08 7.96 -8.74
N ASP A 116 -1.55 8.63 -7.69
CA ASP A 116 -2.01 10.02 -7.78
C ASP A 116 -0.88 10.98 -8.20
N ARG A 117 0.31 10.81 -7.62
CA ARG A 117 1.52 11.58 -7.98
C ARG A 117 1.87 11.49 -9.46
N ARG A 118 1.65 10.33 -10.08
CA ARG A 118 1.89 10.07 -11.51
C ARG A 118 0.73 10.47 -12.43
N GLY A 119 -0.39 10.93 -11.88
CA GLY A 119 -1.61 11.20 -12.65
C GLY A 119 -2.44 9.96 -12.98
N GLY A 120 -2.21 8.86 -12.29
CA GLY A 120 -2.92 7.59 -12.40
C GLY A 120 -2.02 6.42 -12.82
N ILE A 121 -2.50 5.21 -12.56
CA ILE A 121 -1.92 3.95 -13.06
C ILE A 121 -3.04 3.05 -13.57
N SER A 122 -2.72 2.09 -14.44
CA SER A 122 -3.70 1.09 -14.86
C SER A 122 -4.02 0.11 -13.72
N GLY A 123 -5.23 -0.48 -13.75
CA GLY A 123 -5.58 -1.55 -12.79
C GLY A 123 -4.63 -2.74 -12.87
N SER A 124 -4.12 -3.04 -14.06
CA SER A 124 -3.10 -4.09 -14.27
C SER A 124 -1.83 -3.77 -13.50
N LYS A 125 -1.33 -2.54 -13.59
CA LYS A 125 -0.12 -2.11 -12.87
C LYS A 125 -0.33 -2.06 -11.36
N LEU A 126 -1.53 -1.69 -10.91
CA LEU A 126 -1.90 -1.74 -9.49
C LEU A 126 -1.81 -3.17 -8.95
N LEU A 127 -2.42 -4.15 -9.65
CA LEU A 127 -2.41 -5.55 -9.23
C LEU A 127 -1.00 -6.14 -9.25
N GLU A 128 -0.22 -5.87 -10.30
CA GLU A 128 1.18 -6.29 -10.41
C GLU A 128 2.00 -5.74 -9.23
N SER A 129 1.89 -4.43 -8.96
CA SER A 129 2.61 -3.80 -7.85
C SER A 129 2.17 -4.34 -6.49
N ALA A 130 0.88 -4.65 -6.31
CA ALA A 130 0.38 -5.22 -5.06
C ALA A 130 0.93 -6.64 -4.84
N VAL A 131 0.90 -7.51 -5.86
CA VAL A 131 1.43 -8.88 -5.74
C VAL A 131 2.91 -8.88 -5.47
N LEU A 132 3.70 -8.16 -6.26
CA LEU A 132 5.16 -8.10 -6.10
C LEU A 132 5.56 -7.47 -4.76
N GLY A 133 4.85 -6.44 -4.33
CA GLY A 133 5.11 -5.82 -3.04
C GLY A 133 4.83 -6.75 -1.86
N VAL A 134 3.72 -7.51 -1.91
CA VAL A 134 3.41 -8.54 -0.90
C VAL A 134 4.48 -9.62 -0.89
N ASP A 135 4.88 -10.11 -2.07
CA ASP A 135 5.88 -11.16 -2.20
C ASP A 135 7.22 -10.74 -1.57
N VAL A 136 7.73 -9.57 -1.92
CA VAL A 136 8.98 -9.04 -1.34
C VAL A 136 8.86 -8.83 0.16
N ALA A 137 7.79 -8.18 0.63
CA ALA A 137 7.64 -7.85 2.04
C ALA A 137 7.47 -9.11 2.91
N CYS A 138 6.69 -10.09 2.46
CA CYS A 138 6.51 -11.35 3.18
C CYS A 138 7.79 -12.17 3.22
N ASN A 139 8.53 -12.27 2.11
CA ASN A 139 9.82 -12.98 2.10
C ASN A 139 10.85 -12.35 3.03
N LEU A 140 10.93 -11.02 3.08
CA LEU A 140 11.79 -10.31 4.03
C LEU A 140 11.34 -10.55 5.48
N GLY A 141 10.05 -10.48 5.76
CA GLY A 141 9.51 -10.74 7.10
C GLY A 141 9.81 -12.15 7.59
N VAL A 142 9.59 -13.16 6.76
CA VAL A 142 9.91 -14.57 7.09
C VAL A 142 11.41 -14.74 7.33
N ALA A 143 12.26 -14.15 6.48
CA ALA A 143 13.71 -14.22 6.65
C ALA A 143 14.21 -13.55 7.94
N CYS A 144 13.49 -12.55 8.48
CA CYS A 144 13.82 -11.90 9.75
C CYS A 144 13.29 -12.64 10.97
N SER A 145 12.34 -13.57 10.78
CA SER A 145 11.69 -14.33 11.86
C SER A 145 12.38 -15.66 12.15
N SER A 146 13.40 -16.04 11.35
CA SER A 146 14.12 -17.33 11.41
C SER A 146 15.42 -17.27 12.22
#